data_1cf7adadd95246338564a99b6dd94d57
#
_entry.id   1cf7adadd95246338564a99b6dd94d57
#
_cell.length_a   1.000
_cell.length_b   1.000
_cell.length_c   1.000
_cell.angle_alpha   90.00
_cell.angle_beta   90.00
_cell.angle_gamma   90.00
#
_symmetry.space_group_name_H-M   'P 1'
#
loop_
_entity.id
_entity.type
_entity.pdbx_description
1 polymer ?
#
loop_
_entity_poly.entity_id
_entity_poly.type
_entity_poly.pdbx_seq_one_letter_code
_entity_poly.pdbx_strand_id
1 'polypeptide(L)'
;MKNIVLFITLSASLLMAQFSYPLEDFLGGGIGYSPMYIKLDSIPGSSDLMGLGLDPKNFHDPFVIHGGEGFAHVTGRWRIGGYAGAGATTISTVPDIIIFQDDNANGTFDEGENFKDYTNFFNPTIEAKFSISMGAASIEYVMPLLQDLELSAGALMGLARAGIAVDQQSGNPRWGTIFDNAYGTMDSTGTLFYGVNASDYDDPVILPGTVPGLLRDVSATFFNFQPYVAVKWQFLERLGLRISVGFNKGTIPAGNWVLNGRTKISDSPASSIQGASFRTILYIGL
;
A
#
# COMPACT_ATOMS: atom_id res chain seq x y z
N MET A 1 2.63 36.97 20.98
CA MET A 1 3.86 36.53 21.67
C MET A 1 3.61 36.11 23.12
N LYS A 2 2.83 36.83 23.96
CA LYS A 2 2.56 36.43 25.36
C LYS A 2 1.95 35.04 25.53
N ASN A 3 1.05 34.62 24.66
CA ASN A 3 0.37 33.32 24.78
C ASN A 3 1.28 32.11 24.40
N ILE A 4 2.29 32.34 23.54
CA ILE A 4 3.26 31.29 23.17
C ILE A 4 4.26 31.07 24.31
N VAL A 5 4.68 32.13 24.97
CA VAL A 5 5.57 32.05 26.14
C VAL A 5 4.87 31.37 27.31
N LEU A 6 3.57 31.62 27.51
CA LEU A 6 2.78 30.96 28.55
C LEU A 6 2.60 29.46 28.26
N PHE A 7 2.44 29.09 26.99
CA PHE A 7 2.32 27.67 26.59
C PHE A 7 3.65 26.94 26.76
N ILE A 8 4.78 27.58 26.44
CA ILE A 8 6.12 27.00 26.60
C ILE A 8 6.47 26.86 28.08
N THR A 9 6.14 27.84 28.91
CA THR A 9 6.39 27.76 30.35
C THR A 9 5.50 26.75 31.04
N LEU A 10 4.23 26.61 30.64
CA LEU A 10 3.34 25.57 31.16
C LEU A 10 3.80 24.16 30.77
N SER A 11 4.28 23.97 29.53
CA SER A 11 4.86 22.70 29.06
C SER A 11 6.19 22.40 29.77
N ALA A 12 7.02 23.41 30.03
CA ALA A 12 8.26 23.21 30.76
C ALA A 12 8.03 22.87 32.24
N SER A 13 7.03 23.46 32.90
CA SER A 13 6.68 23.13 34.28
C SER A 13 6.04 21.76 34.42
N LEU A 14 5.28 21.26 33.42
CA LEU A 14 4.80 19.88 33.35
C LEU A 14 5.95 18.88 33.15
N LEU A 15 6.99 19.26 32.42
CA LEU A 15 8.20 18.45 32.24
C LEU A 15 9.07 18.39 33.52
N MET A 16 8.96 19.36 34.41
CA MET A 16 9.71 19.46 35.69
C MET A 16 8.97 18.81 36.86
N ALA A 17 7.71 18.40 36.71
CA ALA A 17 7.02 17.58 37.70
C ALA A 17 7.66 16.18 37.67
N GLN A 18 8.80 16.05 38.32
CA GLN A 18 9.40 14.76 38.66
C GLN A 18 8.45 14.06 39.64
N PHE A 19 7.47 13.35 39.12
CA PHE A 19 6.84 12.30 39.90
C PHE A 19 7.90 11.22 40.09
N SER A 20 8.47 11.16 41.28
CA SER A 20 9.25 10.01 41.74
C SER A 20 8.31 8.83 41.88
N TYR A 21 7.96 8.21 40.76
CA TYR A 21 7.46 6.86 40.80
C TYR A 21 8.65 5.96 41.18
N PRO A 22 8.49 5.05 42.12
CA PRO A 22 9.49 4.03 42.32
C PRO A 22 9.72 3.36 40.99
N LEU A 23 10.97 3.28 40.56
CA LEU A 23 11.43 2.44 39.45
C LEU A 23 11.24 0.97 39.89
N GLU A 24 10.00 0.54 40.00
CA GLU A 24 9.70 -0.88 40.01
C GLU A 24 10.07 -1.37 38.61
N ASP A 25 10.85 -2.41 38.52
CA ASP A 25 11.24 -3.05 37.28
C ASP A 25 9.99 -3.44 36.51
N PHE A 26 9.55 -2.53 35.64
CA PHE A 26 8.44 -2.79 34.72
C PHE A 26 8.91 -3.78 33.66
N LEU A 27 8.92 -5.05 34.00
CA LEU A 27 8.96 -6.17 33.09
C LEU A 27 7.55 -6.35 32.50
N GLY A 28 7.03 -5.31 31.84
CA GLY A 28 5.71 -5.33 31.25
C GLY A 28 5.80 -5.29 29.73
N GLY A 29 4.93 -6.00 29.08
CA GLY A 29 4.77 -5.98 27.63
C GLY A 29 3.31 -6.10 27.24
N GLY A 30 3.02 -5.91 25.98
CA GLY A 30 1.69 -6.09 25.44
C GLY A 30 1.74 -6.47 23.97
N ILE A 31 0.70 -7.16 23.54
CA ILE A 31 0.45 -7.50 22.15
C ILE A 31 -1.01 -7.21 21.79
N GLY A 32 -1.26 -6.75 20.61
CA GLY A 32 -2.64 -6.50 20.18
C GLY A 32 -2.79 -6.26 18.70
N TYR A 33 -4.05 -6.19 18.28
CA TYR A 33 -4.43 -5.76 16.95
C TYR A 33 -4.24 -4.24 16.84
N SER A 34 -3.55 -3.83 15.78
CA SER A 34 -3.13 -2.45 15.59
C SER A 34 -3.34 -2.00 14.14
N PRO A 35 -4.55 -1.55 13.78
CA PRO A 35 -4.77 -0.93 12.49
C PRO A 35 -4.02 0.40 12.40
N MET A 36 -3.38 0.59 11.24
CA MET A 36 -2.68 1.83 10.91
C MET A 36 -3.38 2.51 9.74
N TYR A 37 -3.72 3.76 9.93
CA TYR A 37 -4.35 4.63 8.94
C TYR A 37 -3.29 5.58 8.41
N ILE A 38 -3.06 5.58 7.10
CA ILE A 38 -2.06 6.45 6.47
C ILE A 38 -2.78 7.34 5.45
N LYS A 39 -2.64 8.65 5.64
CA LYS A 39 -3.01 9.61 4.61
C LYS A 39 -1.82 9.81 3.70
N LEU A 40 -1.83 9.11 2.55
CA LEU A 40 -0.74 9.18 1.58
C LEU A 40 -0.74 10.52 0.86
N ASP A 41 0.43 11.15 0.73
CA ASP A 41 0.60 12.40 -0.01
C ASP A 41 0.45 12.18 -1.53
N SER A 42 0.88 11.02 -2.02
CA SER A 42 0.77 10.60 -3.41
C SER A 42 0.81 9.08 -3.54
N ILE A 43 0.21 8.58 -4.61
CA ILE A 43 0.29 7.17 -4.99
C ILE A 43 1.16 7.07 -6.25
N PRO A 44 2.17 6.18 -6.27
CA PRO A 44 2.97 5.96 -7.46
C PRO A 44 2.09 5.59 -8.68
N GLY A 45 2.45 6.08 -9.88
CA GLY A 45 1.70 5.80 -11.09
C GLY A 45 0.34 6.51 -11.20
N SER A 46 0.08 7.53 -10.38
CA SER A 46 -1.21 8.25 -10.41
C SER A 46 -1.56 8.85 -11.78
N SER A 47 -0.57 9.36 -12.52
CA SER A 47 -0.77 9.87 -13.88
C SER A 47 -1.20 8.78 -14.85
N ASP A 48 -0.58 7.61 -14.74
CA ASP A 48 -0.85 6.48 -15.61
C ASP A 48 -2.23 5.88 -15.32
N LEU A 49 -2.61 5.80 -14.02
CA LEU A 49 -3.95 5.38 -13.61
C LEU A 49 -5.03 6.34 -14.13
N MET A 50 -4.80 7.65 -14.06
CA MET A 50 -5.73 8.62 -14.64
C MET A 50 -5.86 8.46 -16.16
N GLY A 51 -4.80 8.11 -16.87
CA GLY A 51 -4.82 7.77 -18.29
C GLY A 51 -5.68 6.54 -18.62
N LEU A 52 -5.93 5.67 -17.65
CA LEU A 52 -6.82 4.50 -17.74
C LEU A 52 -8.27 4.83 -17.28
N GLY A 53 -8.58 6.08 -16.97
CA GLY A 53 -9.89 6.48 -16.45
C GLY A 53 -10.10 6.14 -14.97
N LEU A 54 -9.02 5.84 -14.23
CA LEU A 54 -9.05 5.53 -12.80
C LEU A 54 -8.58 6.75 -12.01
N ASP A 55 -9.41 7.31 -11.14
CA ASP A 55 -9.00 8.40 -10.25
C ASP A 55 -8.33 7.85 -8.99
N PRO A 56 -7.02 8.08 -8.78
CA PRO A 56 -6.30 7.62 -7.60
C PRO A 56 -6.85 8.14 -6.27
N LYS A 57 -7.63 9.22 -6.29
CA LYS A 57 -8.32 9.74 -5.10
C LYS A 57 -9.42 8.82 -4.59
N ASN A 58 -9.91 7.92 -5.44
CA ASN A 58 -10.91 6.92 -5.07
C ASN A 58 -10.31 5.73 -4.31
N PHE A 59 -8.99 5.59 -4.25
CA PHE A 59 -8.38 4.75 -3.22
C PHE A 59 -8.75 5.33 -1.84
N HIS A 60 -9.05 4.47 -0.89
CA HIS A 60 -9.47 4.90 0.43
C HIS A 60 -8.49 5.92 1.05
N ASP A 61 -9.01 7.08 1.47
CA ASP A 61 -8.28 8.09 2.23
C ASP A 61 -8.96 8.25 3.60
N PRO A 62 -8.32 7.79 4.70
CA PRO A 62 -6.97 7.22 4.77
C PRO A 62 -6.87 5.76 4.28
N PHE A 63 -5.70 5.38 3.78
CA PHE A 63 -5.36 3.98 3.47
C PHE A 63 -5.17 3.19 4.76
N VAL A 64 -5.75 2.01 4.84
CA VAL A 64 -5.74 1.19 6.07
C VAL A 64 -4.84 -0.01 5.94
N ILE A 65 -3.89 -0.14 6.86
CA ILE A 65 -3.03 -1.32 7.04
C ILE A 65 -3.53 -2.08 8.27
N HIS A 66 -4.05 -3.26 8.08
CA HIS A 66 -4.43 -4.17 9.17
C HIS A 66 -3.21 -4.90 9.69
N GLY A 67 -2.92 -4.79 10.97
CA GLY A 67 -1.71 -5.34 11.54
C GLY A 67 -1.81 -5.68 13.00
N GLY A 68 -0.68 -6.20 13.49
CA GLY A 68 -0.44 -6.46 14.91
C GLY A 68 0.80 -5.72 15.40
N GLU A 69 0.78 -5.36 16.65
CA GLU A 69 1.89 -4.72 17.32
C GLU A 69 2.14 -5.42 18.65
N GLY A 70 3.42 -5.58 18.97
CA GLY A 70 3.86 -6.05 20.27
C GLY A 70 4.97 -5.17 20.81
N PHE A 71 5.04 -5.00 22.12
CA PHE A 71 6.08 -4.21 22.78
C PHE A 71 6.45 -4.81 24.14
N ALA A 72 7.67 -4.52 24.57
CA ALA A 72 8.18 -4.89 25.87
C ALA A 72 9.06 -3.78 26.46
N HIS A 73 8.97 -3.56 27.76
CA HIS A 73 9.92 -2.73 28.48
C HIS A 73 11.26 -3.48 28.62
N VAL A 74 12.36 -2.77 28.37
CA VAL A 74 13.70 -3.36 28.39
C VAL A 74 14.48 -2.89 29.61
N THR A 75 14.56 -1.57 29.79
CA THR A 75 15.28 -0.98 30.92
C THR A 75 14.84 0.48 31.12
N GLY A 76 14.63 0.86 32.38
CA GLY A 76 14.23 2.20 32.72
C GLY A 76 12.99 2.67 31.94
N ARG A 77 13.16 3.70 31.14
CA ARG A 77 12.08 4.30 30.33
C ARG A 77 12.08 3.84 28.86
N TRP A 78 12.86 2.85 28.52
CA TRP A 78 12.96 2.36 27.15
C TRP A 78 12.06 1.16 26.91
N ARG A 79 11.39 1.20 25.78
CA ARG A 79 10.52 0.15 25.26
C ARG A 79 10.96 -0.21 23.85
N ILE A 80 11.04 -1.48 23.57
CA ILE A 80 11.21 -2.01 22.23
C ILE A 80 9.95 -2.75 21.80
N GLY A 81 9.74 -2.83 20.50
CA GLY A 81 8.57 -3.52 19.97
C GLY A 81 8.71 -3.83 18.50
N GLY A 82 7.63 -4.29 17.94
CA GLY A 82 7.52 -4.56 16.53
C GLY A 82 6.09 -4.41 16.02
N TYR A 83 5.98 -4.10 14.75
CA TYR A 83 4.74 -3.99 14.00
C TYR A 83 4.83 -4.79 12.71
N ALA A 84 3.77 -5.51 12.38
CA ALA A 84 3.63 -6.14 11.07
C ALA A 84 2.19 -6.00 10.59
N GLY A 85 2.00 -5.66 9.32
CA GLY A 85 0.67 -5.48 8.76
C GLY A 85 0.65 -5.40 7.25
N ALA A 86 -0.55 -5.54 6.70
CA ALA A 86 -0.82 -5.40 5.27
C ALA A 86 -2.18 -4.75 5.03
N GLY A 87 -2.29 -4.01 3.93
CA GLY A 87 -3.51 -3.39 3.47
C GLY A 87 -3.56 -3.37 1.95
N ALA A 88 -4.78 -3.39 1.42
CA ALA A 88 -5.01 -3.23 -0.01
C ALA A 88 -6.34 -2.54 -0.24
N THR A 89 -6.42 -1.79 -1.33
CA THR A 89 -7.64 -1.15 -1.79
C THR A 89 -7.71 -1.23 -3.31
N THR A 90 -8.93 -1.29 -3.84
CA THR A 90 -9.18 -1.47 -5.26
C THR A 90 -10.10 -0.37 -5.76
N ILE A 91 -9.83 0.12 -6.96
CA ILE A 91 -10.70 1.03 -7.71
C ILE A 91 -10.96 0.42 -9.09
N SER A 92 -12.13 0.66 -9.66
CA SER A 92 -12.50 0.14 -10.96
C SER A 92 -13.28 1.17 -11.78
N THR A 93 -13.22 1.02 -13.10
CA THR A 93 -14.00 1.79 -14.06
C THR A 93 -14.48 0.88 -15.18
N VAL A 94 -15.59 1.27 -15.80
CA VAL A 94 -16.12 0.65 -17.02
C VAL A 94 -16.01 1.68 -18.13
N PRO A 95 -14.99 1.59 -19.00
CA PRO A 95 -14.83 2.53 -20.10
C PRO A 95 -15.86 2.25 -21.21
N ASP A 96 -16.30 3.31 -21.89
CA ASP A 96 -17.07 3.16 -23.11
C ASP A 96 -16.15 2.68 -24.24
N ILE A 97 -16.63 1.71 -25.03
CA ILE A 97 -15.92 1.23 -26.23
C ILE A 97 -16.67 1.70 -27.48
N ILE A 98 -16.09 2.67 -28.12
CA ILE A 98 -16.57 3.22 -29.40
C ILE A 98 -15.64 2.74 -30.50
N ILE A 99 -16.20 2.04 -31.50
CA ILE A 99 -15.49 1.71 -32.74
C ILE A 99 -15.96 2.65 -33.84
N PHE A 100 -15.03 3.38 -34.41
CA PHE A 100 -15.31 4.38 -35.44
C PHE A 100 -14.60 4.05 -36.76
N GLN A 101 -15.13 4.59 -37.84
CA GLN A 101 -14.53 4.50 -39.14
C GLN A 101 -13.61 5.71 -39.31
N ASP A 102 -12.31 5.49 -39.28
CA ASP A 102 -11.29 6.53 -39.46
C ASP A 102 -11.14 6.85 -40.92
N ASP A 103 -11.91 7.83 -41.41
CA ASP A 103 -11.98 8.19 -42.85
C ASP A 103 -10.72 8.91 -43.32
N ASN A 104 -9.96 9.54 -42.44
CA ASN A 104 -8.76 10.31 -42.76
C ASN A 104 -7.45 9.64 -42.32
N ALA A 105 -7.54 8.45 -41.68
CA ALA A 105 -6.43 7.64 -41.21
C ALA A 105 -5.50 8.36 -40.20
N ASN A 106 -6.08 9.26 -39.37
CA ASN A 106 -5.33 9.99 -38.35
C ASN A 106 -5.28 9.26 -36.99
N GLY A 107 -6.05 8.19 -36.82
CA GLY A 107 -6.12 7.37 -35.58
C GLY A 107 -6.92 8.02 -34.45
N THR A 108 -7.62 9.14 -34.73
CA THR A 108 -8.43 9.87 -33.75
C THR A 108 -9.86 9.98 -34.21
N PHE A 109 -10.83 9.90 -33.32
CA PHE A 109 -12.24 10.08 -33.65
C PHE A 109 -12.52 11.56 -33.92
N ASP A 110 -13.03 11.86 -35.13
CA ASP A 110 -13.38 13.21 -35.60
C ASP A 110 -14.90 13.38 -35.73
N GLU A 111 -15.37 14.62 -35.59
CA GLU A 111 -16.79 14.95 -35.72
C GLU A 111 -17.25 14.67 -37.19
N GLY A 112 -18.26 13.80 -37.31
CA GLY A 112 -18.83 13.39 -38.58
C GLY A 112 -18.45 11.99 -39.04
N GLU A 113 -17.52 11.34 -38.38
CA GLU A 113 -17.18 9.94 -38.62
C GLU A 113 -18.26 8.98 -38.10
N ASN A 114 -18.47 7.90 -38.82
CA ASN A 114 -19.40 6.86 -38.41
C ASN A 114 -18.83 6.07 -37.22
N PHE A 115 -19.65 5.86 -36.21
CA PHE A 115 -19.25 5.07 -35.05
C PHE A 115 -20.35 4.12 -34.56
N LYS A 116 -19.94 3.13 -33.80
CA LYS A 116 -20.84 2.22 -33.09
C LYS A 116 -20.35 2.03 -31.66
N ASP A 117 -21.29 2.05 -30.72
CA ASP A 117 -21.05 1.73 -29.33
C ASP A 117 -21.06 0.20 -29.12
N TYR A 118 -19.95 -0.35 -28.67
CA TYR A 118 -19.76 -1.75 -28.37
C TYR A 118 -19.57 -2.01 -26.87
N THR A 119 -19.79 -1.04 -26.00
CA THR A 119 -19.59 -1.15 -24.57
C THR A 119 -20.31 -2.36 -23.98
N ASN A 120 -21.59 -2.54 -24.29
CA ASN A 120 -22.38 -3.67 -23.80
C ASN A 120 -21.96 -5.01 -24.42
N PHE A 121 -21.35 -5.01 -25.60
CA PHE A 121 -20.87 -6.23 -26.25
C PHE A 121 -19.57 -6.71 -25.60
N PHE A 122 -18.63 -5.81 -25.38
CA PHE A 122 -17.34 -6.16 -24.78
C PHE A 122 -17.40 -6.23 -23.25
N ASN A 123 -18.34 -5.55 -22.60
CA ASN A 123 -18.45 -5.48 -21.14
C ASN A 123 -17.08 -5.24 -20.48
N PRO A 124 -16.40 -4.13 -20.84
CA PRO A 124 -15.02 -3.90 -20.40
C PRO A 124 -14.98 -3.50 -18.92
N THR A 125 -13.94 -3.93 -18.23
CA THR A 125 -13.66 -3.47 -16.86
C THR A 125 -12.17 -3.25 -16.72
N ILE A 126 -11.80 -2.09 -16.17
CA ILE A 126 -10.43 -1.78 -15.78
C ILE A 126 -10.41 -1.64 -14.26
N GLU A 127 -9.52 -2.40 -13.62
CA GLU A 127 -9.36 -2.42 -12.18
C GLU A 127 -7.92 -2.14 -11.81
N ALA A 128 -7.72 -1.30 -10.79
CA ALA A 128 -6.41 -1.13 -10.18
C ALA A 128 -6.46 -1.39 -8.68
N LYS A 129 -5.50 -2.14 -8.19
CA LYS A 129 -5.32 -2.47 -6.78
C LYS A 129 -4.01 -1.87 -6.28
N PHE A 130 -4.11 -1.06 -5.24
CA PHE A 130 -2.95 -0.57 -4.51
C PHE A 130 -2.80 -1.34 -3.20
N SER A 131 -1.58 -1.74 -2.87
CA SER A 131 -1.28 -2.53 -1.67
C SER A 131 -0.02 -2.05 -0.96
N ILE A 132 -0.03 -2.12 0.36
CA ILE A 132 1.17 -1.93 1.19
C ILE A 132 1.23 -3.06 2.21
N SER A 133 2.42 -3.65 2.36
CA SER A 133 2.74 -4.53 3.48
C SER A 133 4.02 -4.07 4.16
N MET A 134 4.11 -4.21 5.47
CA MET A 134 5.28 -3.76 6.22
C MET A 134 5.56 -4.61 7.43
N GLY A 135 6.86 -4.69 7.77
CA GLY A 135 7.37 -5.24 9.01
C GLY A 135 8.44 -4.31 9.57
N ALA A 136 8.30 -3.89 10.82
CA ALA A 136 9.16 -2.90 11.43
C ALA A 136 9.41 -3.18 12.91
N ALA A 137 10.60 -2.85 13.39
CA ALA A 137 10.92 -2.76 14.80
C ALA A 137 10.62 -1.35 15.32
N SER A 138 10.25 -1.23 16.58
CA SER A 138 10.06 0.05 17.27
C SER A 138 11.02 0.20 18.44
N ILE A 139 11.43 1.45 18.65
CA ILE A 139 12.09 1.89 19.86
C ILE A 139 11.39 3.15 20.36
N GLU A 140 11.12 3.20 21.65
CA GLU A 140 10.37 4.28 22.28
C GLU A 140 11.00 4.68 23.60
N TYR A 141 10.88 5.97 23.91
CA TYR A 141 11.10 6.52 25.22
C TYR A 141 9.76 6.85 25.87
N VAL A 142 9.54 6.30 27.06
CA VAL A 142 8.26 6.38 27.79
C VAL A 142 8.36 7.40 28.92
N MET A 143 7.35 8.23 29.03
CA MET A 143 7.17 9.21 30.08
C MET A 143 5.85 8.91 30.80
N PRO A 144 5.86 8.34 32.00
CA PRO A 144 4.64 8.14 32.77
C PRO A 144 4.09 9.52 33.18
N LEU A 145 2.81 9.75 32.91
CA LEU A 145 2.10 10.97 33.30
C LEU A 145 1.27 10.72 34.57
N LEU A 146 0.58 9.61 34.62
CA LEU A 146 -0.24 9.13 35.73
C LEU A 146 -0.03 7.63 35.88
N GLN A 147 -0.60 7.01 36.92
CA GLN A 147 -0.46 5.58 37.18
C GLN A 147 -0.84 4.71 35.98
N ASP A 148 -1.90 5.10 35.24
CA ASP A 148 -2.44 4.33 34.11
C ASP A 148 -2.28 5.04 32.77
N LEU A 149 -1.58 6.18 32.73
CA LEU A 149 -1.44 7.01 31.53
C LEU A 149 0.02 7.30 31.25
N GLU A 150 0.47 6.93 30.07
CA GLU A 150 1.84 7.12 29.60
C GLU A 150 1.84 7.92 28.29
N LEU A 151 2.79 8.80 28.17
CA LEU A 151 3.18 9.43 26.91
C LEU A 151 4.46 8.78 26.42
N SER A 152 4.59 8.51 25.14
CA SER A 152 5.83 8.01 24.57
C SER A 152 6.15 8.69 23.26
N ALA A 153 7.44 8.75 22.93
CA ALA A 153 7.94 9.17 21.64
C ALA A 153 8.91 8.10 21.11
N GLY A 154 8.83 7.80 19.84
CA GLY A 154 9.63 6.73 19.26
C GLY A 154 9.64 6.73 17.75
N ALA A 155 10.21 5.68 17.20
CA ALA A 155 10.21 5.44 15.76
C ALA A 155 10.00 3.97 15.44
N LEU A 156 9.26 3.71 14.34
CA LEU A 156 9.22 2.43 13.64
C LEU A 156 10.25 2.47 12.51
N MET A 157 11.04 1.43 12.40
CA MET A 157 12.06 1.27 11.36
C MET A 157 12.00 -0.15 10.81
N GLY A 158 11.85 -0.29 9.49
CA GLY A 158 11.73 -1.61 8.91
C GLY A 158 11.65 -1.61 7.39
N LEU A 159 11.17 -2.71 6.86
CA LEU A 159 10.96 -2.88 5.44
C LEU A 159 9.47 -2.85 5.13
N ALA A 160 9.13 -2.18 4.04
CA ALA A 160 7.80 -2.17 3.49
C ALA A 160 7.85 -2.51 1.99
N ARG A 161 6.76 -3.06 1.48
CA ARG A 161 6.55 -3.33 0.07
C ARG A 161 5.28 -2.61 -0.36
N ALA A 162 5.38 -1.79 -1.39
CA ALA A 162 4.24 -1.22 -2.11
C ALA A 162 4.01 -1.99 -3.40
N GLY A 163 2.76 -2.17 -3.80
CA GLY A 163 2.38 -2.82 -5.04
C GLY A 163 1.20 -2.13 -5.70
N ILE A 164 1.23 -2.09 -7.04
CA ILE A 164 0.14 -1.63 -7.89
C ILE A 164 -0.12 -2.73 -8.90
N ALA A 165 -1.32 -3.28 -8.89
CA ALA A 165 -1.75 -4.25 -9.89
C ALA A 165 -2.85 -3.62 -10.75
N VAL A 166 -2.74 -3.77 -12.06
CA VAL A 166 -3.75 -3.31 -13.03
C VAL A 166 -4.24 -4.51 -13.80
N ASP A 167 -5.54 -4.72 -13.80
CA ASP A 167 -6.23 -5.75 -14.55
C ASP A 167 -7.22 -5.10 -15.54
N GLN A 168 -7.26 -5.65 -16.75
CA GLN A 168 -8.17 -5.23 -17.80
C GLN A 168 -8.88 -6.47 -18.34
N GLN A 169 -10.19 -6.49 -18.20
CA GLN A 169 -11.03 -7.62 -18.57
C GLN A 169 -12.08 -7.18 -19.58
N SER A 170 -12.52 -8.12 -20.39
CA SER A 170 -13.66 -7.94 -21.29
C SER A 170 -14.46 -9.23 -21.39
N GLY A 171 -15.75 -9.11 -21.75
CA GLY A 171 -16.67 -10.22 -21.91
C GLY A 171 -17.18 -10.77 -20.58
N ASN A 172 -17.85 -11.93 -20.70
CA ASN A 172 -18.43 -12.64 -19.56
C ASN A 172 -17.53 -13.83 -19.19
N PRO A 173 -16.74 -13.76 -18.14
CA PRO A 173 -15.82 -14.83 -17.77
C PRO A 173 -16.61 -16.11 -17.42
N ARG A 174 -16.08 -17.24 -17.85
CA ARG A 174 -16.58 -18.59 -17.50
C ARG A 174 -15.50 -19.31 -16.71
N TRP A 175 -15.89 -20.15 -15.77
CA TRP A 175 -14.94 -20.88 -14.93
C TRP A 175 -13.86 -21.62 -15.73
N GLY A 176 -14.24 -22.28 -16.84
CA GLY A 176 -13.27 -22.98 -17.71
C GLY A 176 -12.25 -22.07 -18.36
N THR A 177 -12.67 -20.88 -18.82
CA THR A 177 -11.80 -19.96 -19.55
C THR A 177 -10.75 -19.27 -18.68
N ILE A 178 -10.91 -19.30 -17.35
CA ILE A 178 -9.91 -18.79 -16.40
C ILE A 178 -8.60 -19.60 -16.48
N PHE A 179 -8.69 -20.85 -16.88
CA PHE A 179 -7.55 -21.77 -16.97
C PHE A 179 -7.04 -21.96 -18.40
N ASP A 180 -7.58 -21.22 -19.36
CA ASP A 180 -7.11 -21.28 -20.74
C ASP A 180 -5.67 -20.77 -20.83
N ASN A 181 -4.83 -21.48 -21.58
CA ASN A 181 -3.45 -21.08 -21.78
C ASN A 181 -3.38 -19.98 -22.83
N ALA A 182 -2.79 -18.85 -22.46
CA ALA A 182 -2.65 -17.69 -23.33
C ALA A 182 -1.75 -17.93 -24.56
N TYR A 183 -0.91 -18.96 -24.52
CA TYR A 183 0.04 -19.29 -25.59
C TYR A 183 -0.44 -20.42 -26.52
N GLY A 184 -1.60 -20.97 -26.30
CA GLY A 184 -2.15 -22.08 -27.09
C GLY A 184 -2.53 -23.28 -26.27
N THR A 185 -2.50 -24.48 -26.87
CA THR A 185 -2.94 -25.72 -26.23
C THR A 185 -1.75 -26.54 -25.73
N MET A 186 -1.79 -26.94 -24.46
CA MET A 186 -0.79 -27.81 -23.85
C MET A 186 -1.27 -29.27 -23.88
N ASP A 187 -0.38 -30.19 -24.28
CA ASP A 187 -0.64 -31.61 -24.25
C ASP A 187 -0.34 -32.24 -22.87
N SER A 188 -0.60 -33.52 -22.74
CA SER A 188 -0.35 -34.29 -21.52
C SER A 188 1.15 -34.42 -21.14
N THR A 189 2.05 -34.13 -22.08
CA THR A 189 3.51 -34.20 -21.88
C THR A 189 4.12 -32.87 -21.44
N GLY A 190 3.30 -31.79 -21.40
CA GLY A 190 3.75 -30.43 -21.08
C GLY A 190 4.29 -29.67 -22.30
N THR A 191 4.06 -30.18 -23.51
CA THR A 191 4.41 -29.48 -24.76
C THR A 191 3.28 -28.51 -25.13
N LEU A 192 3.64 -27.26 -25.42
CA LEU A 192 2.69 -26.22 -25.82
C LEU A 192 2.69 -26.08 -27.34
N PHE A 193 1.52 -26.17 -27.91
CA PHE A 193 1.27 -26.02 -29.36
C PHE A 193 0.61 -24.68 -29.61
N TYR A 194 1.30 -23.85 -30.39
CA TYR A 194 0.82 -22.54 -30.82
C TYR A 194 0.65 -22.54 -32.33
N GLY A 195 -0.59 -22.34 -32.81
CA GLY A 195 -0.88 -22.29 -34.23
C GLY A 195 -0.65 -20.88 -34.77
N VAL A 196 0.09 -20.77 -35.87
CA VAL A 196 0.27 -19.53 -36.65
C VAL A 196 -0.29 -19.75 -38.08
N ASN A 197 -0.60 -18.64 -38.75
CA ASN A 197 -0.99 -18.75 -40.18
C ASN A 197 0.20 -19.20 -41.04
N ALA A 198 -0.10 -19.83 -42.18
CA ALA A 198 0.97 -20.33 -43.07
C ALA A 198 1.94 -19.23 -43.56
N SER A 199 1.45 -17.99 -43.70
CA SER A 199 2.27 -16.83 -44.06
C SER A 199 3.26 -16.42 -42.97
N ASP A 200 2.98 -16.79 -41.72
CA ASP A 200 3.72 -16.33 -40.54
C ASP A 200 4.67 -17.42 -40.03
N TYR A 201 4.59 -18.66 -40.59
CA TYR A 201 5.34 -19.79 -40.15
C TYR A 201 6.85 -19.67 -40.38
N ASP A 202 7.24 -19.03 -41.47
CA ASP A 202 8.64 -18.82 -41.85
C ASP A 202 9.24 -17.51 -41.32
N ASP A 203 8.47 -16.71 -40.57
CA ASP A 203 8.97 -15.48 -39.97
C ASP A 203 9.39 -15.69 -38.50
N PRO A 204 10.70 -15.81 -38.22
CA PRO A 204 11.20 -16.03 -36.85
C PRO A 204 10.95 -14.83 -35.90
N VAL A 205 10.43 -13.71 -36.41
CA VAL A 205 10.12 -12.51 -35.62
C VAL A 205 8.74 -12.57 -34.99
N ILE A 206 7.85 -13.42 -35.52
CA ILE A 206 6.55 -13.64 -34.91
C ILE A 206 6.65 -14.68 -33.79
N LEU A 207 7.44 -14.38 -32.80
CA LEU A 207 7.12 -14.88 -31.47
C LEU A 207 5.72 -14.41 -31.12
N PRO A 208 4.90 -15.24 -30.44
CA PRO A 208 3.60 -14.80 -29.94
C PRO A 208 3.80 -13.43 -29.32
N GLY A 209 3.22 -12.42 -29.95
CA GLY A 209 3.33 -11.04 -29.48
C GLY A 209 3.04 -11.04 -28.01
N THR A 210 3.63 -10.16 -27.24
CA THR A 210 3.41 -10.04 -25.82
C THR A 210 1.93 -10.29 -25.53
N VAL A 211 1.61 -11.48 -25.07
CA VAL A 211 0.25 -11.77 -24.61
C VAL A 211 -0.04 -10.70 -23.61
N PRO A 212 -1.07 -9.86 -23.78
CA PRO A 212 -1.39 -8.83 -22.82
C PRO A 212 -1.50 -9.53 -21.48
N GLY A 213 -0.52 -9.31 -20.60
CA GLY A 213 -0.50 -9.98 -19.32
C GLY A 213 -1.81 -9.69 -18.63
N LEU A 214 -2.55 -10.72 -18.30
CA LEU A 214 -3.86 -10.64 -17.65
C LEU A 214 -3.78 -9.91 -16.32
N LEU A 215 -2.62 -9.95 -15.68
CA LEU A 215 -2.35 -9.22 -14.44
C LEU A 215 -0.98 -8.54 -14.52
N ARG A 216 -0.96 -7.22 -14.43
CA ARG A 216 0.25 -6.42 -14.35
C ARG A 216 0.43 -5.97 -12.90
N ASP A 217 1.23 -6.71 -12.15
CA ASP A 217 1.57 -6.37 -10.76
C ASP A 217 2.99 -5.80 -10.71
N VAL A 218 3.09 -4.52 -10.44
CA VAL A 218 4.37 -3.86 -10.16
C VAL A 218 4.51 -3.63 -8.67
N SER A 219 5.67 -3.98 -8.13
CA SER A 219 5.92 -3.85 -6.70
C SER A 219 7.36 -3.47 -6.42
N ALA A 220 7.57 -2.81 -5.29
CA ALA A 220 8.91 -2.45 -4.82
C ALA A 220 9.01 -2.56 -3.31
N THR A 221 10.18 -3.02 -2.84
CA THR A 221 10.51 -3.04 -1.42
C THR A 221 11.38 -1.83 -1.09
N PHE A 222 11.10 -1.20 0.03
CA PHE A 222 11.80 0.00 0.48
C PHE A 222 11.98 0.01 1.99
N PHE A 223 12.94 0.79 2.45
CA PHE A 223 13.09 1.07 3.87
C PHE A 223 12.05 2.08 4.31
N ASN A 224 11.36 1.77 5.40
CA ASN A 224 10.34 2.61 5.99
C ASN A 224 10.81 3.14 7.34
N PHE A 225 10.68 4.45 7.53
CA PHE A 225 10.96 5.15 8.77
C PHE A 225 9.73 5.95 9.19
N GLN A 226 9.26 5.74 10.42
CA GLN A 226 8.05 6.39 10.93
C GLN A 226 8.29 6.86 12.36
N PRO A 227 8.72 8.12 12.56
CA PRO A 227 8.70 8.76 13.87
C PRO A 227 7.26 8.98 14.32
N TYR A 228 7.00 8.80 15.62
CA TYR A 228 5.68 8.97 16.18
C TYR A 228 5.71 9.40 17.65
N VAL A 229 4.59 9.93 18.11
CA VAL A 229 4.27 10.09 19.52
C VAL A 229 3.03 9.24 19.82
N ALA A 230 2.95 8.74 21.05
CA ALA A 230 1.85 7.88 21.45
C ALA A 230 1.41 8.17 22.88
N VAL A 231 0.12 8.00 23.12
CA VAL A 231 -0.50 7.97 24.45
C VAL A 231 -1.00 6.57 24.69
N LYS A 232 -0.63 5.99 25.81
CA LYS A 232 -1.09 4.70 26.29
C LYS A 232 -1.92 4.90 27.54
N TRP A 233 -3.09 4.34 27.54
CA TRP A 233 -3.99 4.31 28.70
C TRP A 233 -4.35 2.87 29.06
N GLN A 234 -4.06 2.49 30.29
CA GLN A 234 -4.39 1.19 30.84
C GLN A 234 -5.64 1.33 31.70
N PHE A 235 -6.77 0.84 31.23
CA PHE A 235 -8.05 0.98 31.92
C PHE A 235 -8.46 -0.27 32.69
N LEU A 236 -7.79 -1.40 32.46
CA LEU A 236 -7.89 -2.63 33.25
C LEU A 236 -6.48 -3.16 33.50
N GLU A 237 -6.34 -4.03 34.52
CA GLU A 237 -5.06 -4.60 34.93
C GLU A 237 -4.25 -5.23 33.77
N ARG A 238 -4.95 -5.80 32.77
CA ARG A 238 -4.32 -6.46 31.62
C ARG A 238 -4.77 -5.95 30.26
N LEU A 239 -5.60 -4.91 30.23
CA LEU A 239 -6.15 -4.38 28.98
C LEU A 239 -5.93 -2.88 28.90
N GLY A 240 -5.45 -2.42 27.77
CA GLY A 240 -5.25 -1.01 27.54
C GLY A 240 -5.38 -0.61 26.08
N LEU A 241 -5.52 0.70 25.88
CA LEU A 241 -5.59 1.34 24.60
C LEU A 241 -4.34 2.20 24.41
N ARG A 242 -3.75 2.12 23.23
CA ARG A 242 -2.68 3.04 22.83
C ARG A 242 -3.04 3.68 21.51
N ILE A 243 -2.83 4.96 21.42
CA ILE A 243 -3.05 5.77 20.24
C ILE A 243 -1.74 6.42 19.87
N SER A 244 -1.33 6.35 18.62
CA SER A 244 -0.11 7.00 18.13
C SER A 244 -0.39 7.80 16.86
N VAL A 245 0.32 8.91 16.75
CA VAL A 245 0.33 9.80 15.58
C VAL A 245 1.77 9.95 15.13
N GLY A 246 1.99 9.82 13.83
CA GLY A 246 3.33 9.86 13.27
C GLY A 246 3.33 10.28 11.81
N PHE A 247 4.49 10.19 11.21
CA PHE A 247 4.70 10.47 9.80
C PHE A 247 5.47 9.33 9.16
N ASN A 248 4.85 8.67 8.20
CA ASN A 248 5.45 7.59 7.44
C ASN A 248 6.34 8.14 6.34
N LYS A 249 7.56 7.64 6.21
CA LYS A 249 8.50 8.04 5.16
C LYS A 249 9.20 6.82 4.58
N GLY A 250 8.94 6.57 3.30
CA GLY A 250 9.61 5.56 2.51
C GLY A 250 9.96 6.11 1.14
N THR A 251 11.08 5.67 0.58
CA THR A 251 11.53 6.08 -0.75
C THR A 251 11.91 4.85 -1.55
N ILE A 252 11.40 4.77 -2.76
CA ILE A 252 11.72 3.75 -3.75
C ILE A 252 12.59 4.42 -4.81
N PRO A 253 13.88 4.05 -4.94
CA PRO A 253 14.74 4.61 -5.98
C PRO A 253 14.26 4.27 -7.39
N ALA A 254 14.64 5.09 -8.37
CA ALA A 254 14.39 4.82 -9.78
C ALA A 254 14.97 3.44 -10.18
N GLY A 255 14.27 2.74 -11.06
CA GLY A 255 14.67 1.42 -11.54
C GLY A 255 14.51 0.29 -10.52
N ASN A 256 13.84 0.49 -9.38
CA ASN A 256 13.68 -0.55 -8.35
C ASN A 256 12.31 -1.21 -8.32
N TRP A 257 11.42 -0.81 -9.19
CA TRP A 257 10.15 -1.51 -9.37
C TRP A 257 10.35 -2.82 -10.13
N VAL A 258 9.58 -3.83 -9.76
CA VAL A 258 9.64 -5.20 -10.30
C VAL A 258 8.26 -5.59 -10.81
N LEU A 259 8.18 -6.04 -12.05
CA LEU A 259 6.96 -6.57 -12.67
C LEU A 259 6.79 -8.05 -12.29
N ASN A 260 5.58 -8.39 -11.81
CA ASN A 260 5.17 -9.75 -11.44
C ASN A 260 6.17 -10.47 -10.52
N GLY A 261 6.85 -9.69 -9.64
CA GLY A 261 7.82 -10.20 -8.69
C GLY A 261 9.12 -10.77 -9.29
N ARG A 262 9.37 -10.60 -10.59
CA ARG A 262 10.50 -11.23 -11.30
C ARG A 262 11.34 -10.26 -12.13
N THR A 263 10.69 -9.45 -12.95
CA THR A 263 11.39 -8.64 -13.95
C THR A 263 11.57 -7.22 -13.46
N LYS A 264 12.80 -6.76 -13.37
CA LYS A 264 13.13 -5.39 -12.96
C LYS A 264 12.77 -4.41 -14.07
N ILE A 265 12.11 -3.31 -13.72
CA ILE A 265 11.73 -2.23 -14.62
C ILE A 265 12.77 -1.13 -14.51
N SER A 266 13.71 -1.10 -15.46
CA SER A 266 14.90 -0.23 -15.39
C SER A 266 14.60 1.26 -15.50
N ASP A 267 13.54 1.63 -16.20
CA ASP A 267 13.08 3.00 -16.45
C ASP A 267 11.99 3.46 -15.48
N SER A 268 11.69 2.64 -14.45
CA SER A 268 10.68 3.01 -13.46
C SER A 268 11.09 4.26 -12.67
N PRO A 269 10.13 5.17 -12.37
CA PRO A 269 10.42 6.43 -11.70
C PRO A 269 10.77 6.21 -10.21
N ALA A 270 11.55 7.13 -9.67
CA ALA A 270 11.67 7.23 -8.22
C ALA A 270 10.30 7.58 -7.63
N SER A 271 9.95 6.94 -6.52
CA SER A 271 8.64 7.11 -5.89
C SER A 271 8.78 7.28 -4.38
N SER A 272 7.87 8.05 -3.80
CA SER A 272 7.80 8.27 -2.36
C SER A 272 6.49 7.70 -1.81
N ILE A 273 6.60 6.91 -0.75
CA ILE A 273 5.46 6.41 0.03
C ILE A 273 5.51 7.12 1.38
N GLN A 274 4.86 8.27 1.45
CA GLN A 274 4.90 9.10 2.65
C GLN A 274 3.54 9.69 2.98
N GLY A 275 3.35 10.03 4.25
CA GLY A 275 2.12 10.66 4.72
C GLY A 275 1.95 10.60 6.21
N ALA A 276 0.99 11.37 6.70
CA ALA A 276 0.58 11.34 8.09
C ALA A 276 -0.01 9.96 8.43
N SER A 277 0.34 9.44 9.61
CA SER A 277 -0.14 8.14 10.07
C SER A 277 -0.80 8.26 11.44
N PHE A 278 -1.87 7.51 11.60
CA PHE A 278 -2.58 7.33 12.85
C PHE A 278 -2.72 5.83 13.11
N ARG A 279 -2.40 5.39 14.32
CA ARG A 279 -2.45 4.00 14.70
C ARG A 279 -3.08 3.84 16.06
N THR A 280 -3.95 2.87 16.19
CA THR A 280 -4.54 2.48 17.46
C THR A 280 -4.17 1.03 17.76
N ILE A 281 -3.95 0.70 19.02
CA ILE A 281 -3.79 -0.66 19.47
C ILE A 281 -4.64 -0.89 20.71
N LEU A 282 -5.50 -1.88 20.64
CA LEU A 282 -6.09 -2.51 21.81
C LEU A 282 -5.18 -3.67 22.19
N TYR A 283 -4.48 -3.54 23.32
CA TYR A 283 -3.47 -4.51 23.72
C TYR A 283 -3.87 -5.26 24.99
N ILE A 284 -3.42 -6.50 25.04
CA ILE A 284 -3.43 -7.34 26.24
C ILE A 284 -1.96 -7.46 26.69
N GLY A 285 -1.70 -7.14 27.95
CA GLY A 285 -0.33 -7.15 28.50
C GLY A 285 -0.29 -7.48 29.98
N LEU A 286 0.95 -7.71 30.42
CA LEU A 286 1.30 -7.94 31.82
C LEU A 286 1.92 -6.68 32.41
#